data_53d8a8ec4ee59611d066d7fd4a3b8029
#
_entry.id   53d8a8ec4ee59611d066d7fd4a3b8029
#
_cell.length_a   1.000
_cell.length_b   1.000
_cell.length_c   1.000
_cell.angle_alpha   90.00
_cell.angle_beta   90.00
_cell.angle_gamma   90.00
#
_symmetry.space_group_name_H-M   'P 1'
#
loop_
_entity.id
_entity.type
_entity.pdbx_description
1 polymer ?
#
loop_
_entity_poly.entity_id
_entity_poly.type
_entity_poly.pdbx_seq_one_letter_code
_entity_poly.pdbx_strand_id
1 'polypeptide(L)'
;MKLEVFCIAAMAFSFGCKSGDHGHAHGGDDHGGGHGHPHGEELAAKSVTLWTEKAELFMEWEPLIVGRESRFLAHVTNLKDANRFAPVAEGKVVVTVAVGSKTMKAEALELARLGLFTPAMTPDTAGKCTMSLTLESAKVSETFAVADCTVYADEASAKAAKSDEETAGEIAFLKEQQWSIEFATVASRKESIVPSKTVSATIKVVPGREARLTAATAGRLSLESPVPTVGSYVSKGQLLARIQPTVNAPGSVGTLRADVAAAKAEHTAAKAAYERLERLVASDSVPTRRLDEAGSDVKVTQARLSAATTRLSSYSASASGTARAGSGAFKVSAPISGTLVAQSVTEGETTEAGSALFTIVDLERVWVEGRIFEPDVPAFEDSKTAWFTVDGRESVFDVNEETGKLVTVGHVLDPASRTVPVIFEVANPNKALRIGQYAKLSVATGEPALGLVIPESAILQDGNQSIVFVHSSGEGFVRRVVILGTHSRGLVEVLQGVAEGERVVTKGAYDVKLASSAGGAPAHGHAH
;
A
#
# COMPACT_ATOMS: atom_id res chain seq x y z
N MET A 1 -11.04 43.15 10.04
CA MET A 1 -12.00 43.59 11.08
C MET A 1 -12.27 42.41 11.99
N LYS A 2 -11.79 42.56 13.24
CA LYS A 2 -11.93 41.69 14.43
C LYS A 2 -11.39 40.26 14.39
N LEU A 3 -10.21 40.18 14.91
CA LEU A 3 -9.44 39.08 15.46
C LEU A 3 -10.01 38.81 16.88
N GLU A 4 -10.43 37.59 17.19
CA GLU A 4 -10.66 37.20 18.58
C GLU A 4 -9.62 36.16 18.98
N VAL A 5 -8.77 36.60 19.92
CA VAL A 5 -7.75 35.80 20.59
C VAL A 5 -8.38 35.18 21.83
N PHE A 6 -8.41 33.84 21.93
CA PHE A 6 -8.75 33.13 23.15
C PHE A 6 -7.48 32.78 23.92
N CYS A 7 -7.25 33.50 25.05
CA CYS A 7 -6.28 33.14 26.08
C CYS A 7 -6.86 32.02 26.96
N ILE A 8 -6.17 30.89 27.08
CA ILE A 8 -6.40 29.90 28.13
C ILE A 8 -5.33 30.06 29.19
N ALA A 9 -5.76 30.44 30.39
CA ALA A 9 -4.95 30.57 31.56
C ALA A 9 -4.62 29.20 32.16
N ALA A 10 -3.33 28.94 32.39
CA ALA A 10 -2.84 27.81 33.16
C ALA A 10 -2.91 28.15 34.68
N MET A 11 -3.70 27.36 35.42
CA MET A 11 -3.64 27.38 36.90
C MET A 11 -2.66 26.31 37.37
N ALA A 12 -1.56 26.75 37.95
CA ALA A 12 -0.64 25.92 38.71
C ALA A 12 -1.18 25.75 40.14
N PHE A 13 -1.45 24.51 40.54
CA PHE A 13 -1.70 24.16 41.96
C PHE A 13 -0.41 23.58 42.55
N SER A 14 0.23 24.37 43.42
CA SER A 14 1.31 23.93 44.28
C SER A 14 0.71 23.29 45.56
N PHE A 15 0.94 22.00 45.79
CA PHE A 15 0.74 21.38 47.09
C PHE A 15 2.08 21.13 47.73
N GLY A 16 2.32 21.87 48.81
CA GLY A 16 3.46 21.68 49.69
C GLY A 16 3.25 20.47 50.60
N CYS A 17 4.21 19.56 50.60
CA CYS A 17 4.32 18.53 51.62
C CYS A 17 5.08 19.05 52.82
N LYS A 18 4.42 19.05 53.97
CA LYS A 18 4.97 19.34 55.29
C LYS A 18 5.42 18.03 55.95
N SER A 19 6.71 17.89 56.22
CA SER A 19 7.28 16.80 57.01
C SER A 19 6.76 16.83 58.46
N GLY A 20 6.24 15.71 58.93
CA GLY A 20 5.90 15.46 60.35
C GLY A 20 6.57 14.18 60.80
N ASP A 21 7.60 14.34 61.61
CA ASP A 21 8.34 13.32 62.31
C ASP A 21 7.54 12.94 63.56
N HIS A 22 7.12 11.69 63.68
CA HIS A 22 6.64 11.08 64.94
C HIS A 22 7.15 9.66 65.06
N GLY A 23 8.25 9.54 65.81
CA GLY A 23 8.70 8.27 66.36
C GLY A 23 7.73 7.73 67.42
N HIS A 24 7.30 6.51 67.27
CA HIS A 24 6.78 5.69 68.37
C HIS A 24 7.49 4.33 68.39
N ALA A 25 8.29 4.16 69.40
CA ALA A 25 8.80 2.87 69.84
C ALA A 25 7.70 2.14 70.62
N HIS A 26 7.36 0.92 70.24
CA HIS A 26 6.76 -0.12 71.06
C HIS A 26 7.36 -1.45 70.58
N GLY A 27 8.11 -2.14 71.38
CA GLY A 27 7.68 -3.06 72.40
C GLY A 27 7.48 -4.43 71.79
N GLY A 28 8.48 -5.32 71.87
CA GLY A 28 8.39 -6.68 71.37
C GLY A 28 7.31 -7.48 72.13
N ASP A 29 6.58 -8.30 71.40
CA ASP A 29 5.94 -9.51 71.92
C ASP A 29 6.19 -10.65 70.93
N ASP A 30 6.93 -11.57 71.41
CA ASP A 30 7.34 -12.83 70.82
C ASP A 30 6.14 -13.76 70.81
N HIS A 31 5.44 -14.00 69.72
CA HIS A 31 4.55 -15.13 69.54
C HIS A 31 5.01 -15.95 68.33
N GLY A 32 5.90 -16.90 68.68
CA GLY A 32 6.19 -18.04 67.84
C GLY A 32 4.92 -18.86 67.59
N GLY A 33 4.46 -18.82 66.34
CA GLY A 33 3.39 -19.66 65.83
C GLY A 33 3.68 -19.89 64.33
N GLY A 34 4.76 -20.60 64.05
CA GLY A 34 5.04 -21.10 62.72
C GLY A 34 4.01 -22.15 62.33
N HIS A 35 2.91 -21.71 61.68
CA HIS A 35 2.13 -22.63 60.85
C HIS A 35 2.88 -22.75 59.51
N GLY A 36 3.95 -23.57 59.54
CA GLY A 36 4.51 -24.14 58.34
C GLY A 36 3.46 -25.11 57.78
N HIS A 37 2.67 -24.61 56.85
CA HIS A 37 2.03 -25.52 55.90
C HIS A 37 3.19 -26.13 55.12
N PRO A 38 3.35 -27.47 55.08
CA PRO A 38 4.27 -28.09 54.18
C PRO A 38 3.74 -27.77 52.75
N HIS A 39 4.33 -26.81 52.08
CA HIS A 39 4.25 -26.75 50.64
C HIS A 39 4.89 -28.05 50.15
N GLY A 40 4.08 -29.10 49.97
CA GLY A 40 4.52 -30.26 49.22
C GLY A 40 5.04 -29.72 47.89
N GLU A 41 6.25 -30.10 47.51
CA GLU A 41 6.80 -29.78 46.21
C GLU A 41 5.75 -30.16 45.17
N GLU A 42 5.09 -29.14 44.59
CA GLU A 42 4.13 -29.34 43.51
C GLU A 42 4.86 -29.97 42.33
N LEU A 43 4.22 -30.95 41.71
CA LEU A 43 4.76 -31.58 40.51
C LEU A 43 4.79 -30.54 39.38
N ALA A 44 5.96 -30.31 38.81
CA ALA A 44 6.08 -29.41 37.69
C ALA A 44 5.19 -29.84 36.51
N ALA A 45 4.34 -28.96 36.06
CA ALA A 45 3.50 -29.20 34.88
C ALA A 45 4.37 -29.43 33.62
N LYS A 46 3.90 -30.29 32.74
CA LYS A 46 4.48 -30.51 31.43
C LYS A 46 3.76 -29.61 30.43
N SER A 47 4.49 -29.04 29.49
CA SER A 47 3.91 -28.25 28.41
C SER A 47 4.42 -28.66 27.02
N VAL A 48 3.62 -28.45 26.00
CA VAL A 48 4.01 -28.66 24.59
C VAL A 48 3.35 -27.62 23.70
N THR A 49 4.09 -27.17 22.70
CA THR A 49 3.56 -26.32 21.64
C THR A 49 3.75 -27.02 20.30
N LEU A 50 2.66 -27.25 19.60
CA LEU A 50 2.64 -27.97 18.33
C LEU A 50 1.93 -27.14 17.25
N TRP A 51 2.41 -27.25 16.04
CA TRP A 51 1.94 -26.46 14.90
C TRP A 51 1.52 -27.35 13.76
N THR A 52 0.39 -27.00 13.16
CA THR A 52 0.02 -27.45 11.82
C THR A 52 -0.10 -26.24 10.89
N GLU A 53 -0.46 -26.44 9.63
CA GLU A 53 -0.74 -25.31 8.72
C GLU A 53 -1.97 -24.49 9.13
N LYS A 54 -2.90 -25.09 9.91
CA LYS A 54 -4.20 -24.48 10.22
C LYS A 54 -4.38 -24.11 11.68
N ALA A 55 -3.62 -24.72 12.59
CA ALA A 55 -3.79 -24.51 14.01
C ALA A 55 -2.48 -24.63 14.79
N GLU A 56 -2.46 -23.96 15.93
CA GLU A 56 -1.48 -24.14 16.99
C GLU A 56 -2.17 -24.77 18.19
N LEU A 57 -1.52 -25.76 18.79
CA LEU A 57 -1.86 -26.30 20.11
C LEU A 57 -0.79 -25.90 21.10
N PHE A 58 -1.16 -25.18 22.15
CA PHE A 58 -0.39 -25.10 23.38
C PHE A 58 -1.14 -25.88 24.46
N MET A 59 -0.50 -26.90 25.00
CA MET A 59 -1.13 -27.78 25.98
C MET A 59 -0.22 -27.98 27.18
N GLU A 60 -0.81 -27.79 28.34
CA GLU A 60 -0.18 -28.04 29.63
C GLU A 60 -0.94 -29.16 30.36
N TRP A 61 -0.22 -29.99 31.15
CA TRP A 61 -0.84 -31.02 31.96
C TRP A 61 0.05 -31.39 33.14
N GLU A 62 -0.56 -31.79 34.23
CA GLU A 62 0.16 -32.42 35.33
C GLU A 62 0.73 -33.78 34.91
N PRO A 63 1.90 -34.22 35.47
CA PRO A 63 2.42 -35.55 35.19
C PRO A 63 1.37 -36.65 35.32
N LEU A 64 1.27 -37.49 34.29
CA LEU A 64 0.32 -38.61 34.28
C LEU A 64 0.75 -39.67 35.30
N ILE A 65 -0.07 -39.90 36.33
CA ILE A 65 0.21 -40.87 37.40
C ILE A 65 -0.95 -41.87 37.47
N VAL A 66 -0.63 -43.16 37.58
CA VAL A 66 -1.65 -44.22 37.70
C VAL A 66 -2.58 -43.96 38.88
N GLY A 67 -3.92 -43.97 38.64
CA GLY A 67 -4.95 -43.77 39.63
C GLY A 67 -5.18 -42.32 40.07
N ARG A 68 -4.41 -41.34 39.54
CA ARG A 68 -4.61 -39.91 39.81
C ARG A 68 -5.21 -39.25 38.57
N GLU A 69 -6.25 -38.42 38.77
CA GLU A 69 -6.80 -37.61 37.69
C GLU A 69 -5.76 -36.57 37.24
N SER A 70 -5.53 -36.49 35.95
CA SER A 70 -4.72 -35.46 35.33
C SER A 70 -5.58 -34.68 34.34
N ARG A 71 -5.52 -33.35 34.43
CA ARG A 71 -6.26 -32.42 33.59
C ARG A 71 -5.32 -31.80 32.55
N PHE A 72 -5.79 -31.69 31.33
CA PHE A 72 -5.08 -31.03 30.27
C PHE A 72 -5.68 -29.64 30.04
N LEU A 73 -4.83 -28.62 29.97
CA LEU A 73 -5.21 -27.26 29.56
C LEU A 73 -4.76 -27.09 28.13
N ALA A 74 -5.69 -27.27 27.19
CA ALA A 74 -5.38 -27.23 25.74
C ALA A 74 -5.87 -25.93 25.14
N HIS A 75 -4.94 -25.01 24.89
CA HIS A 75 -5.19 -23.76 24.19
C HIS A 75 -5.02 -24.01 22.69
N VAL A 76 -6.07 -23.77 21.90
CA VAL A 76 -6.04 -23.99 20.46
C VAL A 76 -6.28 -22.69 19.71
N THR A 77 -5.28 -22.31 18.93
CA THR A 77 -5.28 -21.11 18.08
C THR A 77 -5.55 -21.48 16.64
N ASN A 78 -6.47 -20.80 15.98
CA ASN A 78 -6.70 -20.91 14.54
C ASN A 78 -5.72 -20.01 13.79
N LEU A 79 -4.99 -20.56 12.81
CA LEU A 79 -3.99 -19.89 11.99
C LEU A 79 -4.47 -19.58 10.56
N LYS A 80 -5.75 -19.83 10.26
CA LYS A 80 -6.29 -19.75 8.90
C LYS A 80 -6.21 -18.34 8.30
N ASP A 81 -6.21 -17.33 9.15
CA ASP A 81 -5.85 -15.97 8.77
C ASP A 81 -4.37 -15.75 9.11
N ALA A 82 -3.49 -15.91 8.13
CA ALA A 82 -2.03 -15.76 8.28
C ALA A 82 -1.59 -14.42 8.95
N ASN A 83 -2.52 -13.51 9.15
CA ASN A 83 -2.31 -12.18 9.70
C ASN A 83 -2.86 -11.99 11.13
N ARG A 84 -3.51 -12.99 11.74
CA ARG A 84 -4.04 -12.86 13.10
C ARG A 84 -4.28 -14.23 13.75
N PHE A 85 -3.75 -14.40 14.95
CA PHE A 85 -4.09 -15.51 15.82
C PHE A 85 -5.49 -15.29 16.40
N ALA A 86 -6.35 -16.30 16.28
CA ALA A 86 -7.68 -16.27 16.83
C ALA A 86 -7.96 -17.56 17.62
N PRO A 87 -8.59 -17.47 18.81
CA PRO A 87 -8.98 -18.68 19.55
C PRO A 87 -9.99 -19.49 18.75
N VAL A 88 -9.94 -20.81 18.86
CA VAL A 88 -11.01 -21.67 18.34
C VAL A 88 -12.27 -21.42 19.15
N ALA A 89 -13.40 -21.11 18.46
CA ALA A 89 -14.63 -20.67 19.09
C ALA A 89 -15.66 -21.79 19.30
N GLU A 90 -15.45 -22.96 18.70
CA GLU A 90 -16.36 -24.11 18.75
C GLU A 90 -15.61 -25.40 18.43
N GLY A 91 -16.09 -26.53 18.90
CA GLY A 91 -15.54 -27.85 18.62
C GLY A 91 -15.39 -28.72 19.84
N LYS A 92 -14.85 -29.90 19.62
CA LYS A 92 -14.47 -30.86 20.68
C LYS A 92 -13.01 -31.27 20.52
N VAL A 93 -12.43 -31.67 21.65
CA VAL A 93 -11.05 -32.16 21.71
C VAL A 93 -11.04 -33.54 22.35
N VAL A 94 -10.26 -34.43 21.76
CA VAL A 94 -10.02 -35.78 22.28
C VAL A 94 -8.52 -35.97 22.47
N VAL A 95 -8.08 -36.14 23.73
CA VAL A 95 -6.72 -36.55 24.05
C VAL A 95 -6.70 -38.07 24.10
N THR A 96 -5.82 -38.68 23.36
CA THR A 96 -5.61 -40.13 23.31
C THR A 96 -4.21 -40.45 23.85
N VAL A 97 -4.13 -41.29 24.87
CA VAL A 97 -2.88 -41.76 25.45
C VAL A 97 -2.83 -43.29 25.33
N ALA A 98 -1.81 -43.80 24.65
CA ALA A 98 -1.60 -45.23 24.45
C ALA A 98 -0.32 -45.71 25.13
N VAL A 99 -0.43 -46.70 26.05
CA VAL A 99 0.66 -47.37 26.75
C VAL A 99 0.67 -48.84 26.35
N GLY A 100 1.64 -49.26 25.55
CA GLY A 100 1.66 -50.61 24.98
C GLY A 100 0.44 -50.87 24.09
N SER A 101 -0.38 -51.87 24.44
CA SER A 101 -1.62 -52.20 23.74
C SER A 101 -2.86 -51.49 24.31
N LYS A 102 -2.74 -50.78 25.41
CA LYS A 102 -3.83 -50.08 26.07
C LYS A 102 -3.95 -48.65 25.59
N THR A 103 -5.18 -48.22 25.30
CA THR A 103 -5.49 -46.86 24.88
C THR A 103 -6.52 -46.25 25.83
N MET A 104 -6.20 -45.07 26.33
CA MET A 104 -7.06 -44.28 27.22
C MET A 104 -7.44 -42.99 26.48
N LYS A 105 -8.62 -42.45 26.74
CA LYS A 105 -9.11 -41.22 26.09
C LYS A 105 -9.68 -40.27 27.13
N ALA A 106 -9.41 -38.99 26.91
CA ALA A 106 -10.04 -37.88 27.62
C ALA A 106 -10.73 -36.99 26.59
N GLU A 107 -11.98 -36.64 26.80
CA GLU A 107 -12.78 -35.86 25.86
C GLU A 107 -13.25 -34.57 26.52
N ALA A 108 -13.18 -33.45 25.81
CA ALA A 108 -13.88 -32.22 26.13
C ALA A 108 -14.81 -31.91 24.94
N LEU A 109 -16.10 -32.04 25.17
CA LEU A 109 -17.13 -31.83 24.13
C LEU A 109 -17.45 -30.37 23.91
N GLU A 110 -17.08 -29.51 24.86
CA GLU A 110 -17.28 -28.07 24.84
C GLU A 110 -16.02 -27.35 25.32
N LEU A 111 -15.90 -26.07 24.99
CA LEU A 111 -14.83 -25.22 25.47
C LEU A 111 -15.10 -24.77 26.92
N ALA A 112 -14.08 -24.77 27.75
CA ALA A 112 -14.14 -24.11 29.07
C ALA A 112 -14.18 -22.58 28.92
N ARG A 113 -13.40 -22.04 27.94
CA ARG A 113 -13.37 -20.65 27.51
C ARG A 113 -13.02 -20.62 26.00
N LEU A 114 -13.14 -19.47 25.37
CA LEU A 114 -12.71 -19.32 23.97
C LEU A 114 -11.27 -19.81 23.80
N GLY A 115 -11.08 -20.78 22.92
CA GLY A 115 -9.78 -21.39 22.61
C GLY A 115 -9.27 -22.40 23.65
N LEU A 116 -9.89 -22.52 24.82
CA LEU A 116 -9.44 -23.40 25.90
C LEU A 116 -10.35 -24.62 26.08
N PHE A 117 -9.79 -25.80 26.00
CA PHE A 117 -10.42 -27.09 26.31
C PHE A 117 -9.72 -27.72 27.52
N THR A 118 -10.50 -28.40 28.38
CA THR A 118 -9.98 -28.99 29.61
C THR A 118 -10.38 -30.48 29.75
N PRO A 119 -9.94 -31.36 28.82
CA PRO A 119 -10.16 -32.79 28.98
C PRO A 119 -9.38 -33.31 30.19
N ALA A 120 -9.94 -34.32 30.89
CA ALA A 120 -9.31 -34.96 32.05
C ALA A 120 -9.36 -36.48 31.93
N MET A 121 -8.33 -37.16 32.42
CA MET A 121 -8.29 -38.63 32.51
C MET A 121 -7.59 -39.12 33.76
N THR A 122 -7.95 -40.34 34.17
CA THR A 122 -7.23 -41.06 35.19
C THR A 122 -6.51 -42.24 34.54
N PRO A 123 -5.17 -42.19 34.39
CA PRO A 123 -4.41 -43.30 33.82
C PRO A 123 -4.48 -44.56 34.68
N ASP A 124 -4.54 -45.72 34.03
CA ASP A 124 -4.62 -47.01 34.73
C ASP A 124 -3.39 -47.91 34.51
N THR A 125 -2.44 -47.48 33.65
CA THR A 125 -1.28 -48.27 33.25
C THR A 125 -0.06 -47.39 33.12
N ALA A 126 1.00 -47.72 33.85
CA ALA A 126 2.28 -47.00 33.79
C ALA A 126 3.14 -47.46 32.62
N GLY A 127 3.96 -46.55 32.12
CA GLY A 127 4.95 -46.81 31.05
C GLY A 127 5.12 -45.65 30.08
N LYS A 128 6.04 -45.82 29.12
CA LYS A 128 6.16 -44.88 28.00
C LYS A 128 4.90 -44.91 27.16
N CYS A 129 4.42 -43.79 26.75
CA CYS A 129 3.18 -43.64 26.02
C CYS A 129 3.39 -42.89 24.69
N THR A 130 2.45 -43.04 23.80
CA THR A 130 2.20 -42.11 22.72
C THR A 130 0.97 -41.29 23.05
N MET A 131 1.04 -39.99 22.86
CA MET A 131 -0.07 -39.09 23.12
C MET A 131 -0.41 -38.32 21.86
N SER A 132 -1.69 -38.13 21.61
CA SER A 132 -2.18 -37.24 20.56
C SER A 132 -3.39 -36.48 21.04
N LEU A 133 -3.57 -35.26 20.54
CA LEU A 133 -4.76 -34.48 20.71
C LEU A 133 -5.40 -34.27 19.33
N THR A 134 -6.68 -34.66 19.20
CA THR A 134 -7.48 -34.42 18.00
C THR A 134 -8.51 -33.35 18.30
N LEU A 135 -8.46 -32.26 17.51
CA LEU A 135 -9.47 -31.20 17.46
C LEU A 135 -10.44 -31.51 16.32
N GLU A 136 -11.73 -31.49 16.60
CA GLU A 136 -12.80 -31.54 15.62
C GLU A 136 -13.69 -30.31 15.77
N SER A 137 -13.64 -29.39 14.79
CA SER A 137 -14.53 -28.24 14.71
C SER A 137 -15.03 -28.05 13.27
N ALA A 138 -16.06 -27.23 13.08
CA ALA A 138 -16.59 -26.97 11.76
C ALA A 138 -15.57 -26.25 10.82
N LYS A 139 -14.62 -25.53 11.41
CA LYS A 139 -13.63 -24.73 10.66
C LYS A 139 -12.26 -25.38 10.56
N VAL A 140 -11.85 -26.12 11.59
CA VAL A 140 -10.52 -26.72 11.72
C VAL A 140 -10.65 -28.11 12.29
N SER A 141 -10.06 -29.08 11.62
CA SER A 141 -9.95 -30.47 12.12
C SER A 141 -8.49 -30.88 11.96
N GLU A 142 -7.81 -31.09 13.08
CA GLU A 142 -6.37 -31.35 13.12
C GLU A 142 -6.05 -32.36 14.21
N THR A 143 -4.96 -33.13 14.02
CA THR A 143 -4.44 -34.04 15.04
C THR A 143 -2.98 -33.69 15.33
N PHE A 144 -2.69 -33.45 16.59
CA PHE A 144 -1.37 -33.11 17.10
C PHE A 144 -0.76 -34.33 17.79
N ALA A 145 0.44 -34.73 17.41
CA ALA A 145 1.18 -35.82 18.03
C ALA A 145 2.19 -35.26 19.03
N VAL A 146 2.13 -35.71 20.29
CA VAL A 146 3.06 -35.32 21.35
C VAL A 146 4.20 -36.33 21.40
N ALA A 147 5.44 -35.85 21.24
CA ALA A 147 6.62 -36.72 21.05
C ALA A 147 6.99 -37.50 22.32
N ASP A 148 7.01 -36.84 23.48
CA ASP A 148 7.46 -37.45 24.75
C ASP A 148 6.32 -37.57 25.76
N CYS A 149 5.89 -38.78 26.02
CA CYS A 149 4.83 -39.09 26.97
C CYS A 149 5.26 -40.22 27.87
N THR A 150 5.01 -40.05 29.19
CA THR A 150 5.25 -41.11 30.19
C THR A 150 4.13 -41.07 31.21
N VAL A 151 3.54 -42.23 31.50
CA VAL A 151 2.65 -42.44 32.62
C VAL A 151 3.46 -43.04 33.76
N TYR A 152 3.55 -42.35 34.89
CA TYR A 152 4.30 -42.75 36.09
C TYR A 152 3.49 -43.71 36.97
N ALA A 153 4.17 -44.66 37.60
CA ALA A 153 3.52 -45.59 38.50
C ALA A 153 3.03 -44.93 39.80
N ASP A 154 3.77 -43.95 40.29
CA ASP A 154 3.52 -43.23 41.53
C ASP A 154 4.10 -41.80 41.48
N GLU A 155 3.78 -41.00 42.49
CA GLU A 155 4.24 -39.60 42.60
C GLU A 155 5.77 -39.50 42.81
N ALA A 156 6.38 -40.47 43.48
CA ALA A 156 7.82 -40.48 43.72
C ALA A 156 8.60 -40.63 42.41
N SER A 157 8.11 -41.49 41.49
CA SER A 157 8.70 -41.66 40.16
C SER A 157 8.47 -40.45 39.27
N ALA A 158 7.35 -39.74 39.42
CA ALA A 158 7.08 -38.50 38.73
C ALA A 158 8.01 -37.35 39.17
N LYS A 159 8.24 -37.21 40.50
CA LYS A 159 9.19 -36.25 41.09
C LYS A 159 10.65 -36.53 40.74
N ALA A 160 11.01 -37.79 40.57
CA ALA A 160 12.37 -38.19 40.18
C ALA A 160 12.67 -37.88 38.68
N ALA A 161 11.64 -37.67 37.88
CA ALA A 161 11.81 -37.26 36.48
C ALA A 161 12.26 -35.81 36.42
N LYS A 162 13.30 -35.52 35.63
CA LYS A 162 13.75 -34.12 35.41
C LYS A 162 12.61 -33.30 34.83
N SER A 163 12.35 -32.13 35.43
CA SER A 163 11.52 -31.09 34.77
C SER A 163 12.25 -30.57 33.57
N ASP A 164 11.51 -30.21 32.53
CA ASP A 164 12.05 -29.45 31.39
C ASP A 164 12.57 -28.12 31.96
N GLU A 165 13.83 -27.76 31.67
CA GLU A 165 14.43 -26.52 32.16
C GLU A 165 13.68 -25.35 31.56
N GLU A 166 13.17 -24.43 32.40
CA GLU A 166 12.69 -23.13 31.95
C GLU A 166 13.82 -22.43 31.19
N THR A 167 13.52 -21.96 29.98
CA THR A 167 14.49 -21.24 29.18
C THR A 167 14.75 -19.89 29.82
N ALA A 168 15.94 -19.71 30.40
CA ALA A 168 16.30 -18.47 31.07
C ALA A 168 16.17 -17.26 30.12
N GLY A 169 15.43 -16.22 30.54
CA GLY A 169 15.19 -15.01 29.77
C GLY A 169 13.98 -15.06 28.84
N GLU A 170 13.11 -16.04 29.02
CA GLU A 170 11.83 -16.12 28.32
C GLU A 170 10.88 -15.02 28.79
N ILE A 171 10.18 -14.38 27.87
CA ILE A 171 9.18 -13.34 28.12
C ILE A 171 7.83 -14.02 28.05
N ALA A 172 7.08 -13.98 29.15
CA ALA A 172 5.73 -14.52 29.20
C ALA A 172 4.74 -13.56 28.51
N PHE A 173 3.96 -14.10 27.57
CA PHE A 173 2.88 -13.40 26.88
C PHE A 173 1.74 -14.38 26.63
N LEU A 174 0.73 -14.34 27.50
CA LEU A 174 -0.32 -15.35 27.60
C LEU A 174 -1.18 -15.49 26.34
N LYS A 175 -1.77 -16.66 26.11
CA LYS A 175 -2.64 -16.90 24.93
C LYS A 175 -3.80 -15.91 24.85
N GLU A 176 -4.43 -15.57 25.96
CA GLU A 176 -5.50 -14.59 26.00
C GLU A 176 -5.03 -13.20 25.58
N GLN A 177 -3.80 -12.82 25.92
CA GLN A 177 -3.18 -11.57 25.47
C GLN A 177 -2.91 -11.61 23.97
N GLN A 178 -2.35 -12.73 23.45
CA GLN A 178 -2.11 -12.93 22.03
C GLN A 178 -3.40 -12.83 21.20
N TRP A 179 -4.52 -13.37 21.71
CA TRP A 179 -5.81 -13.33 21.03
C TRP A 179 -6.55 -12.00 21.15
N SER A 180 -6.20 -11.15 22.12
CA SER A 180 -6.84 -9.86 22.35
C SER A 180 -6.35 -8.75 21.42
N ILE A 181 -5.19 -8.94 20.80
CA ILE A 181 -4.54 -7.99 19.90
C ILE A 181 -4.41 -8.55 18.47
N GLU A 182 -3.87 -7.76 17.54
CA GLU A 182 -3.40 -8.30 16.26
C GLU A 182 -2.05 -8.99 16.44
N PHE A 183 -2.09 -10.27 16.68
CA PHE A 183 -0.90 -11.10 16.92
C PHE A 183 -0.72 -12.14 15.83
N ALA A 184 0.52 -12.30 15.35
CA ALA A 184 0.87 -13.34 14.39
C ALA A 184 2.36 -13.71 14.48
N THR A 185 2.67 -14.97 14.18
CA THR A 185 4.05 -15.45 14.00
C THR A 185 4.19 -16.17 12.68
N VAL A 186 5.39 -16.13 12.10
CA VAL A 186 5.73 -16.83 10.84
C VAL A 186 7.01 -17.64 11.07
N ALA A 187 7.04 -18.87 10.57
CA ALA A 187 8.24 -19.68 10.60
C ALA A 187 9.28 -19.13 9.61
N SER A 188 10.51 -19.01 10.07
CA SER A 188 11.66 -18.73 9.21
C SER A 188 11.87 -19.90 8.24
N ARG A 189 12.19 -19.60 6.99
CA ARG A 189 12.41 -20.61 5.95
C ARG A 189 13.52 -20.21 5.01
N LYS A 190 14.10 -21.20 4.36
CA LYS A 190 15.01 -20.93 3.24
C LYS A 190 14.23 -20.60 2.00
N GLU A 191 14.53 -19.45 1.43
CA GLU A 191 13.89 -18.98 0.18
C GLU A 191 14.93 -18.28 -0.70
N SER A 192 14.69 -18.29 -2.00
CA SER A 192 15.52 -17.56 -2.95
C SER A 192 15.26 -16.07 -2.79
N ILE A 193 16.30 -15.32 -2.40
CA ILE A 193 16.26 -13.87 -2.23
C ILE A 193 17.19 -13.20 -3.24
N VAL A 194 16.73 -12.11 -3.83
CA VAL A 194 17.46 -11.37 -4.84
C VAL A 194 17.99 -10.08 -4.21
N PRO A 195 19.30 -9.85 -4.18
CA PRO A 195 19.84 -8.57 -3.76
C PRO A 195 19.20 -7.43 -4.57
N SER A 196 18.78 -6.39 -3.88
CA SER A 196 18.07 -5.28 -4.54
C SER A 196 18.39 -3.93 -3.91
N LYS A 197 18.28 -2.90 -4.71
CA LYS A 197 18.28 -1.50 -4.24
C LYS A 197 16.90 -0.91 -4.42
N THR A 198 16.41 -0.27 -3.38
CA THR A 198 15.08 0.35 -3.34
C THR A 198 15.21 1.86 -3.32
N VAL A 199 14.44 2.53 -4.17
CA VAL A 199 14.40 3.99 -4.28
C VAL A 199 12.96 4.49 -4.26
N SER A 200 12.78 5.74 -3.83
CA SER A 200 11.48 6.39 -3.92
C SER A 200 11.12 6.66 -5.37
N ALA A 201 9.88 6.39 -5.73
CA ALA A 201 9.35 6.58 -7.08
C ALA A 201 7.96 7.22 -7.05
N THR A 202 7.55 7.73 -8.19
CA THR A 202 6.22 8.31 -8.40
C THR A 202 5.61 7.76 -9.68
N ILE A 203 4.31 7.47 -9.64
CA ILE A 203 3.56 7.04 -10.83
C ILE A 203 3.23 8.26 -11.69
N LYS A 204 3.65 8.23 -12.96
CA LYS A 204 3.46 9.33 -13.93
C LYS A 204 2.74 8.86 -15.17
N VAL A 205 2.20 9.84 -15.90
CA VAL A 205 1.63 9.61 -17.23
C VAL A 205 2.75 9.32 -18.23
N VAL A 206 2.53 8.38 -19.13
CA VAL A 206 3.41 8.13 -20.26
C VAL A 206 3.31 9.33 -21.22
N PRO A 207 4.42 9.95 -21.64
CA PRO A 207 4.41 11.04 -22.63
C PRO A 207 3.64 10.66 -23.90
N GLY A 208 2.77 11.58 -24.35
CA GLY A 208 1.88 11.35 -25.49
C GLY A 208 0.57 10.62 -25.16
N ARG A 209 0.38 10.14 -23.91
CA ARG A 209 -0.87 9.54 -23.43
C ARG A 209 -1.72 10.49 -22.58
N GLU A 210 -1.38 11.78 -22.57
CA GLU A 210 -2.18 12.85 -21.96
C GLU A 210 -2.58 13.86 -23.03
N ALA A 211 -3.82 14.29 -22.99
CA ALA A 211 -4.33 15.37 -23.84
C ALA A 211 -5.02 16.42 -22.96
N ARG A 212 -4.49 17.64 -23.04
CA ARG A 212 -5.10 18.83 -22.41
C ARG A 212 -5.80 19.63 -23.50
N LEU A 213 -7.12 19.69 -23.41
CA LEU A 213 -7.94 20.42 -24.37
C LEU A 213 -8.16 21.83 -23.85
N THR A 214 -7.86 22.80 -24.70
CA THR A 214 -8.06 24.22 -24.42
C THR A 214 -9.04 24.82 -25.44
N ALA A 215 -9.67 25.91 -25.06
CA ALA A 215 -10.58 26.64 -25.95
C ALA A 215 -9.82 27.29 -27.12
N ALA A 216 -10.19 26.95 -28.34
CA ALA A 216 -9.58 27.51 -29.52
C ALA A 216 -10.00 28.97 -29.78
N THR A 217 -11.11 29.42 -29.22
CA THR A 217 -11.69 30.76 -29.35
C THR A 217 -12.48 31.14 -28.14
N ALA A 218 -12.63 32.44 -27.91
CA ALA A 218 -13.59 32.94 -26.91
C ALA A 218 -15.03 32.71 -27.39
N GLY A 219 -15.90 32.32 -26.47
CA GLY A 219 -17.29 32.05 -26.78
C GLY A 219 -18.04 31.34 -25.67
N ARG A 220 -19.35 31.13 -25.89
CA ARG A 220 -20.19 30.37 -24.99
C ARG A 220 -20.02 28.88 -25.24
N LEU A 221 -19.77 28.13 -24.20
CA LEU A 221 -19.60 26.69 -24.25
C LEU A 221 -20.94 25.97 -24.08
N SER A 222 -21.14 24.92 -24.87
CA SER A 222 -22.23 23.96 -24.71
C SER A 222 -21.65 22.56 -24.66
N LEU A 223 -21.95 21.81 -23.59
CA LEU A 223 -21.49 20.43 -23.43
C LEU A 223 -22.33 19.49 -24.30
N GLU A 224 -21.74 18.42 -24.78
CA GLU A 224 -22.43 17.40 -25.57
C GLU A 224 -23.15 16.42 -24.65
N SER A 225 -24.41 16.09 -24.97
CA SER A 225 -25.20 15.14 -24.17
C SER A 225 -25.04 13.69 -24.70
N PRO A 226 -24.82 12.69 -23.80
CA PRO A 226 -24.65 12.79 -22.35
C PRO A 226 -23.30 13.41 -21.97
N VAL A 227 -23.31 14.33 -21.01
CA VAL A 227 -22.09 14.99 -20.52
C VAL A 227 -21.15 13.97 -19.89
N PRO A 228 -19.92 13.80 -20.39
CA PRO A 228 -18.95 12.91 -19.76
C PRO A 228 -18.57 13.44 -18.38
N THR A 229 -18.66 12.59 -17.37
CA THR A 229 -18.24 12.95 -16.01
C THR A 229 -16.77 12.63 -15.79
N VAL A 230 -16.11 13.32 -14.86
CA VAL A 230 -14.76 12.98 -14.42
C VAL A 230 -14.73 11.50 -13.96
N GLY A 231 -13.76 10.75 -14.44
CA GLY A 231 -13.64 9.30 -14.24
C GLY A 231 -14.24 8.46 -15.37
N SER A 232 -15.07 9.03 -16.26
CA SER A 232 -15.64 8.30 -17.40
C SER A 232 -14.60 8.09 -18.52
N TYR A 233 -14.78 7.01 -19.28
CA TYR A 233 -13.98 6.74 -20.46
C TYR A 233 -14.53 7.52 -21.65
N VAL A 234 -13.63 8.12 -22.43
CA VAL A 234 -13.94 8.81 -23.68
C VAL A 234 -13.15 8.20 -24.83
N SER A 235 -13.79 8.09 -25.99
CA SER A 235 -13.16 7.54 -27.19
C SER A 235 -12.54 8.65 -28.03
N LYS A 236 -11.45 8.34 -28.74
CA LYS A 236 -10.84 9.26 -29.71
C LYS A 236 -11.88 9.73 -30.72
N GLY A 237 -11.95 11.04 -30.93
CA GLY A 237 -12.91 11.69 -31.83
C GLY A 237 -14.29 11.97 -31.20
N GLN A 238 -14.54 11.49 -29.97
CA GLN A 238 -15.78 11.79 -29.25
C GLN A 238 -15.92 13.29 -29.04
N LEU A 239 -17.08 13.84 -29.42
CA LEU A 239 -17.41 15.24 -29.19
C LEU A 239 -17.72 15.45 -27.71
N LEU A 240 -17.07 16.41 -27.09
CA LEU A 240 -17.22 16.73 -25.66
C LEU A 240 -17.99 18.03 -25.44
N ALA A 241 -17.70 19.01 -26.28
CA ALA A 241 -18.32 20.32 -26.18
C ALA A 241 -18.32 21.05 -27.53
N ARG A 242 -19.11 22.12 -27.59
CA ARG A 242 -19.11 23.11 -28.69
C ARG A 242 -18.88 24.49 -28.12
N ILE A 243 -18.06 25.31 -28.79
CA ILE A 243 -17.88 26.70 -28.41
C ILE A 243 -18.56 27.56 -29.50
N GLN A 244 -19.53 28.32 -29.10
CA GLN A 244 -20.22 29.32 -29.92
C GLN A 244 -19.48 30.65 -29.78
N PRO A 245 -18.74 31.10 -30.81
CA PRO A 245 -18.04 32.40 -30.74
C PRO A 245 -19.02 33.54 -30.49
N THR A 246 -18.60 34.53 -29.71
CA THR A 246 -19.35 35.79 -29.57
C THR A 246 -19.29 36.56 -30.88
N VAL A 247 -20.42 37.02 -31.38
CA VAL A 247 -20.62 37.56 -32.73
C VAL A 247 -19.73 38.80 -33.04
N ASN A 248 -19.32 39.51 -32.00
CA ASN A 248 -18.57 40.78 -32.12
C ASN A 248 -17.12 40.69 -31.59
N ALA A 249 -16.56 39.50 -31.38
CA ALA A 249 -15.16 39.39 -30.99
C ALA A 249 -14.24 39.75 -32.17
N PRO A 250 -13.13 40.52 -31.95
CA PRO A 250 -12.11 40.75 -32.96
C PRO A 250 -11.61 39.42 -33.53
N GLY A 251 -11.63 39.25 -34.86
CA GLY A 251 -11.27 37.99 -35.50
C GLY A 251 -12.38 36.93 -35.59
N SER A 252 -13.64 37.28 -35.26
CA SER A 252 -14.77 36.36 -35.49
C SER A 252 -15.01 36.08 -36.98
N VAL A 253 -15.65 34.95 -37.31
CA VAL A 253 -16.02 34.63 -38.71
C VAL A 253 -16.82 35.75 -39.35
N GLY A 254 -17.67 36.43 -38.60
CA GLY A 254 -18.44 37.56 -39.05
C GLY A 254 -17.56 38.73 -39.50
N THR A 255 -16.61 39.13 -38.66
CA THR A 255 -15.66 40.22 -38.99
C THR A 255 -14.76 39.84 -40.15
N LEU A 256 -14.22 38.61 -40.18
CA LEU A 256 -13.38 38.13 -41.29
C LEU A 256 -14.14 38.08 -42.64
N ARG A 257 -15.42 37.72 -42.63
CA ARG A 257 -16.28 37.76 -43.83
C ARG A 257 -16.56 39.20 -44.28
N ALA A 258 -16.79 40.11 -43.34
CA ALA A 258 -16.96 41.52 -43.62
C ALA A 258 -15.69 42.11 -44.23
N ASP A 259 -14.49 41.77 -43.69
CA ASP A 259 -13.20 42.20 -44.23
C ASP A 259 -12.99 41.72 -45.68
N VAL A 260 -13.31 40.45 -45.97
CA VAL A 260 -13.25 39.92 -47.34
C VAL A 260 -14.22 40.63 -48.25
N ALA A 261 -15.45 40.90 -47.78
CA ALA A 261 -16.46 41.64 -48.57
C ALA A 261 -16.00 43.07 -48.88
N ALA A 262 -15.45 43.78 -47.88
CA ALA A 262 -14.91 45.13 -48.04
C ALA A 262 -13.73 45.14 -49.02
N ALA A 263 -12.74 44.27 -48.85
CA ALA A 263 -11.56 44.15 -49.72
C ALA A 263 -11.95 43.76 -51.15
N LYS A 264 -12.98 42.95 -51.34
CA LYS A 264 -13.53 42.59 -52.65
C LYS A 264 -14.19 43.79 -53.32
N ALA A 265 -14.96 44.61 -52.59
CA ALA A 265 -15.58 45.82 -53.10
C ALA A 265 -14.52 46.85 -53.52
N GLU A 266 -13.45 47.07 -52.71
CA GLU A 266 -12.32 47.95 -53.03
C GLU A 266 -11.61 47.47 -54.29
N HIS A 267 -11.31 46.19 -54.41
CA HIS A 267 -10.65 45.66 -55.63
C HIS A 267 -11.53 45.79 -56.86
N THR A 268 -12.84 45.55 -56.73
CA THR A 268 -13.78 45.69 -57.82
C THR A 268 -13.84 47.18 -58.34
N ALA A 269 -13.85 48.12 -57.39
CA ALA A 269 -13.84 49.55 -57.70
C ALA A 269 -12.52 49.98 -58.38
N ALA A 270 -11.38 49.53 -57.85
CA ALA A 270 -10.07 49.83 -58.45
C ALA A 270 -9.96 49.23 -59.84
N LYS A 271 -10.42 48.03 -60.10
CA LYS A 271 -10.46 47.39 -61.40
C LYS A 271 -11.33 48.18 -62.43
N ALA A 272 -12.53 48.58 -61.99
CA ALA A 272 -13.42 49.40 -62.85
C ALA A 272 -12.84 50.79 -63.19
N ALA A 273 -12.10 51.40 -62.24
CA ALA A 273 -11.35 52.63 -62.47
C ALA A 273 -10.22 52.43 -63.48
N TYR A 274 -9.43 51.37 -63.36
CA TYR A 274 -8.36 51.00 -64.32
C TYR A 274 -8.92 50.79 -65.73
N GLU A 275 -9.96 49.95 -65.86
CA GLU A 275 -10.60 49.68 -67.18
C GLU A 275 -11.19 50.93 -67.80
N ARG A 276 -11.64 51.88 -67.03
CA ARG A 276 -12.13 53.19 -67.53
C ARG A 276 -10.98 54.03 -68.03
N LEU A 277 -9.87 54.14 -67.27
CA LEU A 277 -8.68 54.87 -67.67
C LEU A 277 -8.00 54.25 -68.86
N GLU A 278 -7.97 52.94 -68.99
CA GLU A 278 -7.43 52.19 -70.14
C GLU A 278 -8.14 52.63 -71.45
N ARG A 279 -9.49 52.74 -71.43
CA ARG A 279 -10.27 53.24 -72.59
C ARG A 279 -10.00 54.72 -72.88
N LEU A 280 -9.77 55.55 -71.85
CA LEU A 280 -9.48 56.98 -72.03
C LEU A 280 -8.06 57.22 -72.50
N VAL A 281 -7.10 56.41 -72.12
CA VAL A 281 -5.72 56.44 -72.64
C VAL A 281 -5.69 56.00 -74.11
N ALA A 282 -6.45 54.97 -74.50
CA ALA A 282 -6.58 54.50 -75.88
C ALA A 282 -7.19 55.57 -76.83
N SER A 283 -7.90 56.55 -76.25
CA SER A 283 -8.46 57.71 -76.99
C SER A 283 -7.61 58.98 -76.82
N ASP A 284 -6.36 58.89 -76.34
CA ASP A 284 -5.44 60.02 -76.09
C ASP A 284 -6.03 61.10 -75.12
N SER A 285 -7.03 60.78 -74.38
CA SER A 285 -7.75 61.73 -73.52
C SER A 285 -7.13 61.91 -72.11
N VAL A 286 -6.17 61.04 -71.70
CA VAL A 286 -5.54 61.07 -70.36
C VAL A 286 -4.09 60.55 -70.45
N PRO A 287 -3.13 61.13 -69.67
CA PRO A 287 -1.75 60.64 -69.61
C PRO A 287 -1.62 59.20 -69.12
N THR A 288 -0.72 58.42 -69.77
CA THR A 288 -0.42 57.00 -69.37
C THR A 288 -0.05 56.83 -67.92
N ARG A 289 0.59 57.83 -67.30
CA ARG A 289 0.92 57.80 -65.85
C ARG A 289 -0.28 57.53 -64.97
N ARG A 290 -1.49 58.03 -65.28
CA ARG A 290 -2.70 57.79 -64.55
C ARG A 290 -3.17 56.32 -64.66
N LEU A 291 -2.91 55.66 -65.75
CA LEU A 291 -3.16 54.25 -65.94
C LEU A 291 -2.22 53.40 -65.07
N ASP A 292 -0.91 53.80 -65.05
CA ASP A 292 0.08 53.12 -64.24
C ASP A 292 -0.23 53.22 -62.72
N GLU A 293 -0.69 54.45 -62.32
CA GLU A 293 -1.15 54.66 -60.93
C GLU A 293 -2.35 53.76 -60.61
N ALA A 294 -3.37 53.72 -61.46
CA ALA A 294 -4.56 52.85 -61.28
C ALA A 294 -4.19 51.36 -61.36
N GLY A 295 -3.22 50.97 -62.21
CA GLY A 295 -2.69 49.61 -62.23
C GLY A 295 -2.01 49.18 -60.92
N SER A 296 -1.33 50.15 -60.31
CA SER A 296 -0.74 49.93 -58.97
C SER A 296 -1.81 49.74 -57.87
N ASP A 297 -2.90 50.55 -57.92
CA ASP A 297 -4.04 50.43 -57.01
C ASP A 297 -4.76 49.07 -57.14
N VAL A 298 -4.93 48.55 -58.34
CA VAL A 298 -5.46 47.23 -58.61
C VAL A 298 -4.59 46.16 -57.96
N LYS A 299 -3.25 46.26 -58.09
CA LYS A 299 -2.33 45.29 -57.45
C LYS A 299 -2.40 45.34 -55.90
N VAL A 300 -2.46 46.55 -55.34
CA VAL A 300 -2.58 46.75 -53.87
C VAL A 300 -3.89 46.18 -53.34
N THR A 301 -5.02 46.47 -53.96
CA THR A 301 -6.34 45.98 -53.53
C THR A 301 -6.48 44.47 -53.73
N GLN A 302 -5.86 43.92 -54.82
CA GLN A 302 -5.78 42.46 -55.02
C GLN A 302 -4.99 41.78 -53.89
N ALA A 303 -3.87 42.35 -53.45
CA ALA A 303 -3.07 41.84 -52.37
C ALA A 303 -3.87 41.86 -51.03
N ARG A 304 -4.62 42.96 -50.80
CA ARG A 304 -5.52 43.05 -49.61
C ARG A 304 -6.61 41.99 -49.62
N LEU A 305 -7.27 41.77 -50.77
CA LEU A 305 -8.29 40.75 -50.96
C LEU A 305 -7.70 39.35 -50.71
N SER A 306 -6.52 39.06 -51.27
CA SER A 306 -5.84 37.80 -51.03
C SER A 306 -5.51 37.58 -49.58
N ALA A 307 -4.99 38.59 -48.87
CA ALA A 307 -4.67 38.51 -47.45
C ALA A 307 -5.92 38.28 -46.59
N ALA A 308 -7.01 39.00 -46.88
CA ALA A 308 -8.29 38.80 -46.16
C ALA A 308 -8.87 37.39 -46.39
N THR A 309 -8.82 36.91 -47.62
CA THR A 309 -9.28 35.56 -47.99
C THR A 309 -8.42 34.48 -47.32
N THR A 310 -7.11 34.65 -47.27
CA THR A 310 -6.20 33.72 -46.58
C THR A 310 -6.47 33.69 -45.09
N ARG A 311 -6.71 34.83 -44.42
CA ARG A 311 -7.10 34.87 -43.00
C ARG A 311 -8.39 34.11 -42.74
N LEU A 312 -9.42 34.33 -43.57
CA LEU A 312 -10.69 33.61 -43.43
C LEU A 312 -10.53 32.10 -43.67
N SER A 313 -9.71 31.69 -44.67
CA SER A 313 -9.47 30.28 -44.95
C SER A 313 -8.65 29.59 -43.81
N SER A 314 -7.62 30.28 -43.30
CA SER A 314 -6.84 29.76 -42.15
C SER A 314 -7.71 29.60 -40.89
N TYR A 315 -8.58 30.59 -40.63
CA TYR A 315 -9.53 30.48 -39.54
C TYR A 315 -10.51 29.31 -39.76
N SER A 316 -11.03 29.17 -40.99
CA SER A 316 -11.93 28.06 -41.34
C SER A 316 -11.24 26.69 -41.23
N ALA A 317 -9.98 26.58 -41.59
CA ALA A 317 -9.17 25.36 -41.49
C ALA A 317 -8.93 24.97 -39.99
N SER A 318 -8.64 25.97 -39.17
CA SER A 318 -8.51 25.76 -37.71
C SER A 318 -9.85 25.35 -37.06
N ALA A 319 -10.97 25.83 -37.59
CA ALA A 319 -12.31 25.48 -37.16
C ALA A 319 -12.83 24.17 -37.75
N SER A 320 -12.27 23.70 -38.84
CA SER A 320 -12.78 22.58 -39.65
C SER A 320 -12.23 21.20 -39.29
N GLY A 321 -11.84 20.94 -38.07
CA GLY A 321 -11.99 19.57 -37.57
C GLY A 321 -13.46 19.14 -37.70
N THR A 322 -14.02 19.09 -38.94
CA THR A 322 -15.40 18.67 -39.30
C THR A 322 -16.59 19.58 -38.87
N ALA A 323 -16.51 20.87 -39.12
CA ALA A 323 -17.72 21.70 -39.00
C ALA A 323 -18.57 21.64 -40.30
N ARG A 324 -19.85 21.25 -40.17
CA ARG A 324 -20.87 21.39 -41.22
C ARG A 324 -21.05 22.87 -41.47
N ALA A 325 -20.89 23.30 -42.72
CA ALA A 325 -21.07 24.70 -43.09
C ALA A 325 -22.42 25.23 -42.59
N GLY A 326 -22.41 26.19 -41.66
CA GLY A 326 -23.61 26.88 -41.22
C GLY A 326 -23.66 27.35 -39.78
N SER A 327 -23.10 26.64 -38.78
CA SER A 327 -23.33 26.95 -37.36
C SER A 327 -22.27 27.79 -36.68
N GLY A 328 -21.11 28.00 -37.26
CA GLY A 328 -20.01 28.81 -36.67
C GLY A 328 -19.45 28.28 -35.33
N ALA A 329 -19.96 27.16 -34.82
CA ALA A 329 -19.53 26.61 -33.56
C ALA A 329 -18.27 25.72 -33.70
N PHE A 330 -17.32 25.92 -32.82
CA PHE A 330 -16.10 25.10 -32.76
C PHE A 330 -16.38 23.82 -31.95
N LYS A 331 -16.04 22.69 -32.56
CA LYS A 331 -16.17 21.39 -31.89
C LYS A 331 -14.92 21.10 -31.04
N VAL A 332 -15.13 20.70 -29.82
CA VAL A 332 -14.10 20.22 -28.90
C VAL A 332 -14.25 18.70 -28.81
N SER A 333 -13.34 17.97 -29.48
CA SER A 333 -13.37 16.50 -29.51
C SER A 333 -12.13 15.93 -28.85
N ALA A 334 -12.25 14.74 -28.26
CA ALA A 334 -11.14 14.02 -27.64
C ALA A 334 -10.09 13.61 -28.70
N PRO A 335 -8.83 14.04 -28.59
CA PRO A 335 -7.79 13.66 -29.55
C PRO A 335 -7.23 12.25 -29.33
N ILE A 336 -7.41 11.72 -28.12
CA ILE A 336 -7.02 10.37 -27.72
C ILE A 336 -8.19 9.68 -27.02
N SER A 337 -8.18 8.35 -26.99
CA SER A 337 -9.05 7.58 -26.09
C SER A 337 -8.42 7.55 -24.71
N GLY A 338 -9.26 7.58 -23.64
CA GLY A 338 -8.75 7.56 -22.27
C GLY A 338 -9.81 7.91 -21.24
N THR A 339 -9.38 8.16 -20.03
CA THR A 339 -10.24 8.57 -18.93
C THR A 339 -10.22 10.09 -18.80
N LEU A 340 -11.39 10.72 -18.69
CA LEU A 340 -11.53 12.14 -18.38
C LEU A 340 -11.12 12.37 -16.92
N VAL A 341 -9.99 13.02 -16.69
CA VAL A 341 -9.44 13.23 -15.32
C VAL A 341 -9.74 14.62 -14.76
N ALA A 342 -9.98 15.59 -15.63
CA ALA A 342 -10.40 16.93 -15.22
C ALA A 342 -11.36 17.54 -16.23
N GLN A 343 -12.36 18.25 -15.70
CA GLN A 343 -13.27 19.12 -16.44
C GLN A 343 -13.27 20.46 -15.71
N SER A 344 -12.79 21.50 -16.42
CA SER A 344 -12.61 22.84 -15.86
C SER A 344 -13.71 23.82 -16.32
N VAL A 345 -14.77 23.31 -16.94
CA VAL A 345 -15.85 24.11 -17.54
C VAL A 345 -17.23 23.54 -17.26
N THR A 346 -18.22 24.43 -17.27
CA THR A 346 -19.62 24.11 -17.04
C THR A 346 -20.50 24.47 -18.24
N GLU A 347 -21.70 23.88 -18.31
CA GLU A 347 -22.67 24.18 -19.38
C GLU A 347 -23.04 25.65 -19.37
N GLY A 348 -22.99 26.27 -20.57
CA GLY A 348 -23.35 27.67 -20.77
C GLY A 348 -22.32 28.70 -20.34
N GLU A 349 -21.19 28.28 -19.82
CA GLU A 349 -20.07 29.15 -19.42
C GLU A 349 -19.48 29.88 -20.63
N THR A 350 -19.03 31.12 -20.42
CA THR A 350 -18.25 31.87 -21.41
C THR A 350 -16.77 31.64 -21.16
N THR A 351 -16.08 31.07 -22.13
CA THR A 351 -14.66 30.76 -22.07
C THR A 351 -13.84 31.71 -22.95
N GLU A 352 -12.61 31.97 -22.54
CA GLU A 352 -11.63 32.71 -23.32
C GLU A 352 -10.74 31.75 -24.14
N ALA A 353 -10.13 32.24 -25.22
CA ALA A 353 -9.18 31.46 -25.99
C ALA A 353 -7.98 31.05 -25.12
N GLY A 354 -7.60 29.77 -25.15
CA GLY A 354 -6.54 29.21 -24.32
C GLY A 354 -6.98 28.67 -22.94
N SER A 355 -8.21 28.96 -22.50
CA SER A 355 -8.73 28.41 -21.24
C SER A 355 -8.76 26.88 -21.28
N ALA A 356 -8.36 26.24 -20.16
CA ALA A 356 -8.41 24.79 -20.03
C ALA A 356 -9.87 24.31 -19.99
N LEU A 357 -10.18 23.26 -20.74
CA LEU A 357 -11.53 22.68 -20.81
C LEU A 357 -11.58 21.30 -20.21
N PHE A 358 -10.78 20.38 -20.77
CA PHE A 358 -10.76 18.97 -20.38
C PHE A 358 -9.34 18.44 -20.35
N THR A 359 -9.08 17.49 -19.45
CA THR A 359 -7.85 16.68 -19.47
C THR A 359 -8.23 15.22 -19.58
N ILE A 360 -7.68 14.55 -20.59
CA ILE A 360 -7.90 13.12 -20.87
C ILE A 360 -6.57 12.40 -20.72
N VAL A 361 -6.56 11.29 -20.00
CA VAL A 361 -5.37 10.46 -19.80
C VAL A 361 -5.68 9.01 -20.16
N ASP A 362 -4.84 8.44 -21.00
CA ASP A 362 -4.83 7.01 -21.22
C ASP A 362 -4.04 6.35 -20.09
N LEU A 363 -4.76 5.59 -19.26
CA LEU A 363 -4.26 4.94 -18.05
C LEU A 363 -3.90 3.45 -18.22
N GLU A 364 -3.91 2.92 -19.45
CA GLU A 364 -3.57 1.50 -19.71
C GLU A 364 -2.12 1.17 -19.36
N ARG A 365 -1.24 2.15 -19.57
CA ARG A 365 0.17 2.08 -19.17
C ARG A 365 0.56 3.35 -18.42
N VAL A 366 1.43 3.18 -17.45
CA VAL A 366 1.94 4.28 -16.63
C VAL A 366 3.47 4.19 -16.53
N TRP A 367 4.10 5.31 -16.20
CA TRP A 367 5.50 5.33 -15.84
C TRP A 367 5.67 5.26 -14.33
N VAL A 368 6.62 4.44 -13.88
CA VAL A 368 7.16 4.44 -12.54
C VAL A 368 8.49 5.16 -12.62
N GLU A 369 8.54 6.42 -12.20
CA GLU A 369 9.75 7.23 -12.21
C GLU A 369 10.37 7.23 -10.83
N GLY A 370 11.50 6.55 -10.68
CA GLY A 370 12.34 6.55 -9.50
C GLY A 370 13.45 7.59 -9.57
N ARG A 371 13.99 7.95 -8.40
CA ARG A 371 15.14 8.85 -8.27
C ARG A 371 16.31 8.08 -7.66
N ILE A 372 17.38 7.88 -8.43
CA ILE A 372 18.56 7.14 -8.02
C ILE A 372 19.75 8.08 -7.78
N PHE A 373 20.54 7.81 -6.76
CA PHE A 373 21.78 8.54 -6.52
C PHE A 373 22.87 8.08 -7.49
N GLU A 374 23.77 9.00 -7.84
CA GLU A 374 24.84 8.76 -8.81
C GLU A 374 25.66 7.48 -8.58
N PRO A 375 26.07 7.10 -7.35
CA PRO A 375 26.79 5.87 -7.10
C PRO A 375 26.00 4.58 -7.40
N ASP A 376 24.68 4.66 -7.46
CA ASP A 376 23.79 3.52 -7.66
C ASP A 376 23.43 3.30 -9.15
N VAL A 377 23.71 4.28 -10.02
CA VAL A 377 23.36 4.23 -11.45
C VAL A 377 23.75 2.91 -12.12
N PRO A 378 25.00 2.39 -11.98
CA PRO A 378 25.38 1.15 -12.65
C PRO A 378 24.50 -0.05 -12.31
N ALA A 379 24.06 -0.15 -11.05
CA ALA A 379 23.19 -1.24 -10.61
C ALA A 379 21.81 -1.23 -11.27
N PHE A 380 21.34 -0.04 -11.67
CA PHE A 380 20.05 0.11 -12.36
C PHE A 380 20.15 -0.05 -13.89
N GLU A 381 21.29 0.28 -14.49
CA GLU A 381 21.54 0.09 -15.93
C GLU A 381 21.62 -1.39 -16.32
N ASP A 382 22.26 -2.20 -15.49
CA ASP A 382 22.49 -3.62 -15.76
C ASP A 382 21.30 -4.52 -15.37
N SER A 383 20.32 -3.99 -14.68
CA SER A 383 19.22 -4.78 -14.13
C SER A 383 18.16 -5.12 -15.19
N LYS A 384 17.80 -6.42 -15.21
CA LYS A 384 16.70 -6.96 -16.02
C LYS A 384 15.40 -7.16 -15.23
N THR A 385 15.46 -7.08 -13.90
CA THR A 385 14.33 -7.39 -13.02
C THR A 385 14.12 -6.24 -12.05
N ALA A 386 12.89 -5.75 -12.01
CA ALA A 386 12.47 -4.74 -11.06
C ALA A 386 11.10 -5.10 -10.48
N TRP A 387 10.76 -4.53 -9.36
CA TRP A 387 9.42 -4.59 -8.78
C TRP A 387 9.16 -3.31 -8.00
N PHE A 388 7.91 -3.01 -7.74
CA PHE A 388 7.57 -1.86 -6.92
C PHE A 388 6.36 -2.16 -6.04
N THR A 389 6.28 -1.45 -4.94
CA THR A 389 5.11 -1.39 -4.06
C THR A 389 4.55 0.02 -4.04
N VAL A 390 3.25 0.15 -3.83
CA VAL A 390 2.57 1.44 -3.75
C VAL A 390 2.03 1.60 -2.34
N ASP A 391 2.21 2.76 -1.75
CA ASP A 391 1.74 3.05 -0.40
C ASP A 391 0.23 2.76 -0.25
N GLY A 392 -0.12 2.07 0.83
CA GLY A 392 -1.48 1.63 1.12
C GLY A 392 -1.92 0.35 0.39
N ARG A 393 -1.00 -0.38 -0.27
CA ARG A 393 -1.24 -1.70 -0.86
C ARG A 393 -0.16 -2.68 -0.46
N GLU A 394 -0.55 -3.88 -0.07
CA GLU A 394 0.38 -4.97 0.26
C GLU A 394 0.91 -5.70 -0.99
N SER A 395 0.31 -5.45 -2.15
CA SER A 395 0.69 -6.14 -3.40
C SER A 395 1.99 -5.60 -3.98
N VAL A 396 2.88 -6.51 -4.34
CA VAL A 396 4.10 -6.23 -5.10
C VAL A 396 3.76 -6.32 -6.60
N PHE A 397 4.19 -5.32 -7.36
CA PHE A 397 4.05 -5.27 -8.81
C PHE A 397 5.38 -5.62 -9.45
N ASP A 398 5.46 -6.78 -10.09
CA ASP A 398 6.65 -7.19 -10.83
C ASP A 398 6.73 -6.47 -12.19
N VAL A 399 7.94 -6.03 -12.53
CA VAL A 399 8.27 -5.46 -13.85
C VAL A 399 9.15 -6.46 -14.59
N ASN A 400 8.56 -7.15 -15.54
CA ASN A 400 9.20 -8.11 -16.42
C ASN A 400 8.76 -7.87 -17.87
N GLU A 401 9.23 -8.64 -18.82
CA GLU A 401 8.94 -8.46 -20.25
C GLU A 401 7.43 -8.42 -20.59
N GLU A 402 6.59 -9.08 -19.79
CA GLU A 402 5.12 -9.11 -19.99
C GLU A 402 4.43 -7.89 -19.37
N THR A 403 4.86 -7.47 -18.18
CA THR A 403 4.20 -6.44 -17.37
C THR A 403 4.76 -5.05 -17.60
N GLY A 404 6.04 -4.95 -18.01
CA GLY A 404 6.70 -3.66 -18.20
C GLY A 404 8.10 -3.76 -18.74
N LYS A 405 8.75 -2.63 -18.89
CA LYS A 405 10.14 -2.52 -19.35
C LYS A 405 10.82 -1.29 -18.78
N LEU A 406 12.14 -1.37 -18.65
CA LEU A 406 12.98 -0.19 -18.46
C LEU A 406 12.92 0.69 -19.72
N VAL A 407 12.53 1.93 -19.55
CA VAL A 407 12.51 2.93 -20.63
C VAL A 407 13.89 3.59 -20.73
N THR A 408 14.40 4.07 -19.61
CA THR A 408 15.70 4.73 -19.55
C THR A 408 16.18 4.88 -18.10
N VAL A 409 17.48 4.87 -17.94
CA VAL A 409 18.18 5.51 -16.83
C VAL A 409 18.66 6.86 -17.38
N GLY A 410 18.28 7.95 -16.74
CA GLY A 410 18.56 9.30 -17.26
C GLY A 410 20.06 9.58 -17.29
N HIS A 411 20.49 10.34 -18.29
CA HIS A 411 21.90 10.74 -18.45
C HIS A 411 22.19 12.14 -17.86
N VAL A 412 21.18 12.77 -17.26
CA VAL A 412 21.31 14.13 -16.70
C VAL A 412 21.03 14.09 -15.21
N LEU A 413 22.03 14.48 -14.44
CA LEU A 413 21.94 14.61 -13.00
C LEU A 413 21.16 15.90 -12.64
N ASP A 414 20.17 15.78 -11.78
CA ASP A 414 19.53 16.93 -11.16
C ASP A 414 20.49 17.52 -10.11
N PRO A 415 20.99 18.74 -10.29
CA PRO A 415 22.00 19.33 -9.41
C PRO A 415 21.49 19.62 -8.00
N ALA A 416 20.17 19.80 -7.82
CA ALA A 416 19.57 20.11 -6.52
C ALA A 416 19.42 18.86 -5.66
N SER A 417 18.96 17.77 -6.24
CA SER A 417 18.76 16.50 -5.52
C SER A 417 19.93 15.51 -5.65
N ARG A 418 20.87 15.76 -6.57
CA ARG A 418 21.95 14.85 -6.96
C ARG A 418 21.45 13.46 -7.33
N THR A 419 20.32 13.40 -8.04
CA THR A 419 19.71 12.15 -8.48
C THR A 419 19.55 12.12 -9.99
N VAL A 420 19.48 10.92 -10.53
CA VAL A 420 19.17 10.61 -11.91
C VAL A 420 17.79 9.94 -11.96
N PRO A 421 16.91 10.29 -12.89
CA PRO A 421 15.64 9.59 -13.02
C PRO A 421 15.83 8.21 -13.64
N VAL A 422 15.21 7.19 -13.05
CA VAL A 422 15.03 5.88 -13.67
C VAL A 422 13.55 5.70 -13.98
N ILE A 423 13.24 5.28 -15.21
CA ILE A 423 11.85 5.22 -15.69
C ILE A 423 11.54 3.82 -16.18
N PHE A 424 10.54 3.21 -15.58
CA PHE A 424 9.93 1.98 -16.05
C PHE A 424 8.53 2.27 -16.59
N GLU A 425 8.21 1.73 -17.76
CA GLU A 425 6.85 1.72 -18.29
C GLU A 425 6.20 0.41 -17.91
N VAL A 426 5.05 0.48 -17.24
CA VAL A 426 4.35 -0.70 -16.74
C VAL A 426 2.89 -0.72 -17.18
N ALA A 427 2.34 -1.92 -17.39
CA ALA A 427 0.93 -2.10 -17.62
C ALA A 427 0.13 -1.75 -16.34
N ASN A 428 -1.04 -1.17 -16.53
CA ASN A 428 -1.93 -0.78 -15.44
C ASN A 428 -3.30 -1.47 -15.57
N PRO A 429 -3.36 -2.80 -15.38
CA PRO A 429 -4.61 -3.54 -15.47
C PRO A 429 -5.62 -3.00 -14.44
N ASN A 430 -6.88 -2.92 -14.87
CA ASN A 430 -7.98 -2.41 -14.04
C ASN A 430 -7.75 -0.98 -13.49
N LYS A 431 -6.81 -0.21 -14.07
CA LYS A 431 -6.44 1.14 -13.62
C LYS A 431 -6.11 1.19 -12.12
N ALA A 432 -5.44 0.14 -11.64
CA ALA A 432 -5.11 -0.04 -10.23
C ALA A 432 -4.11 1.01 -9.73
N LEU A 433 -3.22 1.47 -10.60
CA LEU A 433 -2.23 2.50 -10.32
C LEU A 433 -2.80 3.88 -10.69
N ARG A 434 -2.64 4.85 -9.78
CA ARG A 434 -3.11 6.22 -9.97
C ARG A 434 -1.93 7.15 -10.19
N ILE A 435 -2.09 8.07 -11.13
CA ILE A 435 -1.08 9.11 -11.37
C ILE A 435 -0.88 9.95 -10.11
N GLY A 436 0.39 10.23 -9.79
CA GLY A 436 0.79 10.97 -8.59
C GLY A 436 0.97 10.11 -7.33
N GLN A 437 0.65 8.81 -7.37
CA GLN A 437 0.93 7.93 -6.23
C GLN A 437 2.44 7.78 -6.00
N TYR A 438 2.84 7.72 -4.73
CA TYR A 438 4.18 7.32 -4.34
C TYR A 438 4.33 5.81 -4.40
N ALA A 439 5.50 5.37 -4.79
CA ALA A 439 5.90 3.98 -4.88
C ALA A 439 7.33 3.80 -4.36
N LYS A 440 7.64 2.58 -3.92
CA LYS A 440 9.00 2.13 -3.66
C LYS A 440 9.40 1.21 -4.80
N LEU A 441 10.31 1.67 -5.64
CA LEU A 441 10.86 0.92 -6.77
C LEU A 441 12.11 0.20 -6.32
N SER A 442 12.12 -1.12 -6.45
CA SER A 442 13.27 -1.98 -6.18
C SER A 442 13.78 -2.60 -7.48
N VAL A 443 15.08 -2.62 -7.63
CA VAL A 443 15.76 -3.17 -8.80
C VAL A 443 16.76 -4.23 -8.33
N ALA A 444 16.74 -5.39 -8.98
CA ALA A 444 17.68 -6.47 -8.69
C ALA A 444 19.11 -6.01 -8.99
N THR A 445 20.04 -6.25 -8.05
CA THR A 445 21.45 -5.85 -8.18
C THR A 445 22.40 -7.05 -8.17
N GLY A 446 21.87 -8.27 -8.18
CA GLY A 446 22.64 -9.51 -8.20
C GLY A 446 21.78 -10.71 -8.53
N GLU A 447 22.43 -11.87 -8.58
CA GLU A 447 21.76 -13.15 -8.83
C GLU A 447 20.98 -13.61 -7.59
N PRO A 448 19.88 -14.37 -7.77
CA PRO A 448 19.16 -15.00 -6.68
C PRO A 448 20.07 -15.94 -5.86
N ALA A 449 20.04 -15.79 -4.54
CA ALA A 449 20.75 -16.68 -3.62
C ALA A 449 19.78 -17.28 -2.60
N LEU A 450 20.04 -18.53 -2.17
CA LEU A 450 19.24 -19.17 -1.15
C LEU A 450 19.67 -18.65 0.23
N GLY A 451 18.79 -17.96 0.94
CA GLY A 451 19.02 -17.42 2.27
C GLY A 451 17.91 -17.80 3.26
N LEU A 452 18.22 -17.77 4.56
CA LEU A 452 17.19 -17.88 5.60
C LEU A 452 16.45 -16.54 5.68
N VAL A 453 15.14 -16.53 5.47
CA VAL A 453 14.35 -15.31 5.41
C VAL A 453 13.26 -15.26 6.47
N ILE A 454 12.97 -14.03 6.88
CA ILE A 454 11.80 -13.67 7.70
C ILE A 454 11.08 -12.46 7.09
N PRO A 455 9.80 -12.25 7.36
CA PRO A 455 9.11 -11.01 6.99
C PRO A 455 9.77 -9.78 7.63
N GLU A 456 9.88 -8.69 6.88
CA GLU A 456 10.43 -7.42 7.37
C GLU A 456 9.66 -6.87 8.58
N SER A 457 8.35 -7.17 8.66
CA SER A 457 7.49 -6.81 9.77
C SER A 457 7.85 -7.47 11.11
N ALA A 458 8.69 -8.53 11.09
CA ALA A 458 9.18 -9.17 12.32
C ALA A 458 10.31 -8.41 12.99
N ILE A 459 10.93 -7.47 12.30
CA ILE A 459 12.11 -6.76 12.76
C ILE A 459 11.71 -5.50 13.51
N LEU A 460 12.18 -5.40 14.75
CA LEU A 460 12.10 -4.17 15.55
C LEU A 460 13.48 -3.55 15.68
N GLN A 461 13.52 -2.22 15.68
CA GLN A 461 14.71 -1.47 16.04
C GLN A 461 14.72 -1.20 17.55
N ASP A 462 15.78 -1.58 18.23
CA ASP A 462 15.99 -1.37 19.66
C ASP A 462 17.34 -0.67 19.88
N GLY A 463 17.29 0.65 19.95
CA GLY A 463 18.51 1.47 19.88
C GLY A 463 19.19 1.28 18.52
N ASN A 464 20.43 0.80 18.55
CA ASN A 464 21.26 0.55 17.36
C ASN A 464 21.22 -0.93 16.88
N GLN A 465 20.33 -1.75 17.45
CA GLN A 465 20.26 -3.17 17.15
C GLN A 465 18.94 -3.52 16.48
N SER A 466 19.00 -4.38 15.48
CA SER A 466 17.82 -5.07 14.94
C SER A 466 17.53 -6.29 15.81
N ILE A 467 16.30 -6.39 16.30
CA ILE A 467 15.86 -7.49 17.14
C ILE A 467 14.61 -8.16 16.58
N VAL A 468 14.44 -9.43 16.94
CA VAL A 468 13.21 -10.19 16.72
C VAL A 468 12.78 -10.86 18.02
N PHE A 469 11.50 -11.20 18.13
CA PHE A 469 11.00 -12.07 19.17
C PHE A 469 10.72 -13.44 18.58
N VAL A 470 11.45 -14.44 19.06
CA VAL A 470 11.26 -15.85 18.68
C VAL A 470 10.27 -16.48 19.63
N HIS A 471 9.25 -17.14 19.09
CA HIS A 471 8.23 -17.87 19.83
C HIS A 471 8.83 -19.23 20.25
N SER A 472 9.24 -19.36 21.49
CA SER A 472 9.94 -20.53 22.06
C SER A 472 8.97 -21.57 22.59
N SER A 473 7.88 -21.12 23.23
CA SER A 473 6.80 -21.96 23.75
C SER A 473 5.45 -21.26 23.52
N GLY A 474 4.32 -21.91 23.79
CA GLY A 474 2.99 -21.34 23.52
C GLY A 474 2.78 -19.92 24.04
N GLU A 475 3.33 -19.63 25.21
CA GLU A 475 3.26 -18.33 25.87
C GLU A 475 4.63 -17.69 26.10
N GLY A 476 5.71 -18.36 25.65
CA GLY A 476 7.08 -17.93 25.83
C GLY A 476 7.69 -17.31 24.59
N PHE A 477 8.40 -16.20 24.76
CA PHE A 477 9.08 -15.47 23.71
C PHE A 477 10.50 -15.10 24.12
N VAL A 478 11.45 -15.28 23.21
CA VAL A 478 12.85 -14.93 23.45
C VAL A 478 13.24 -13.75 22.57
N ARG A 479 13.73 -12.66 23.20
CA ARG A 479 14.32 -11.54 22.49
C ARG A 479 15.69 -11.96 21.92
N ARG A 480 15.86 -11.80 20.62
CA ARG A 480 17.15 -12.07 19.95
C ARG A 480 17.62 -10.91 19.10
N VAL A 481 18.89 -10.59 19.20
CA VAL A 481 19.56 -9.68 18.27
C VAL A 481 19.85 -10.44 16.99
N VAL A 482 19.55 -9.82 15.85
CA VAL A 482 19.74 -10.41 14.52
C VAL A 482 20.71 -9.59 13.68
N ILE A 483 21.51 -10.29 12.89
CA ILE A 483 22.31 -9.68 11.82
C ILE A 483 21.56 -9.92 10.51
N LEU A 484 21.20 -8.83 9.87
CA LEU A 484 20.40 -8.84 8.64
C LEU A 484 21.30 -8.79 7.41
N GLY A 485 20.88 -9.44 6.36
CA GLY A 485 21.51 -9.43 5.05
C GLY A 485 20.64 -8.67 4.04
N THR A 486 20.34 -9.34 2.95
CA THR A 486 19.60 -8.82 1.81
C THR A 486 18.12 -8.57 2.13
N HIS A 487 17.60 -7.43 1.69
CA HIS A 487 16.16 -7.10 1.71
C HIS A 487 15.57 -7.29 0.32
N SER A 488 14.46 -8.00 0.22
CA SER A 488 13.77 -8.21 -1.06
C SER A 488 12.31 -8.57 -0.86
N ARG A 489 11.40 -7.89 -1.55
CA ARG A 489 9.95 -8.21 -1.60
C ARG A 489 9.26 -8.34 -0.23
N GLY A 490 9.67 -7.53 0.74
CA GLY A 490 9.12 -7.58 2.11
C GLY A 490 9.67 -8.70 2.98
N LEU A 491 10.65 -9.43 2.47
CA LEU A 491 11.45 -10.40 3.20
C LEU A 491 12.85 -9.86 3.47
N VAL A 492 13.44 -10.31 4.56
CA VAL A 492 14.83 -9.98 4.93
C VAL A 492 15.57 -11.25 5.23
N GLU A 493 16.77 -11.35 4.68
CA GLU A 493 17.71 -12.41 4.98
C GLU A 493 18.26 -12.24 6.41
N VAL A 494 18.28 -13.33 7.17
CA VAL A 494 18.87 -13.40 8.49
C VAL A 494 20.17 -14.18 8.42
N LEU A 495 21.27 -13.46 8.60
CA LEU A 495 22.60 -14.05 8.62
C LEU A 495 22.93 -14.72 9.95
N GLN A 496 22.41 -14.15 11.06
CA GLN A 496 22.59 -14.66 12.42
C GLN A 496 21.40 -14.29 13.32
N GLY A 497 21.12 -15.15 14.32
CA GLY A 497 20.16 -14.86 15.39
C GLY A 497 18.85 -15.66 15.32
N VAL A 498 18.53 -16.28 14.19
CA VAL A 498 17.35 -17.16 14.02
C VAL A 498 17.79 -18.43 13.31
N ALA A 499 17.26 -19.57 13.72
CA ALA A 499 17.46 -20.86 13.05
C ALA A 499 16.30 -21.18 12.11
N GLU A 500 16.52 -22.08 11.13
CA GLU A 500 15.47 -22.52 10.21
C GLU A 500 14.32 -23.21 10.97
N GLY A 501 13.10 -22.84 10.66
CA GLY A 501 11.89 -23.36 11.30
C GLY A 501 11.46 -22.62 12.58
N GLU A 502 12.32 -21.80 13.17
CA GLU A 502 11.92 -20.97 14.31
C GLU A 502 10.88 -19.93 13.88
N ARG A 503 9.88 -19.73 14.74
CA ARG A 503 8.80 -18.79 14.48
C ARG A 503 9.14 -17.42 15.05
N VAL A 504 9.01 -16.39 14.25
CA VAL A 504 9.23 -15.00 14.65
C VAL A 504 7.91 -14.24 14.68
N VAL A 505 7.75 -13.36 15.66
CA VAL A 505 6.55 -12.51 15.80
C VAL A 505 6.56 -11.47 14.69
N THR A 506 5.52 -11.46 13.86
CA THR A 506 5.35 -10.52 12.73
C THR A 506 4.34 -9.43 13.00
N LYS A 507 3.40 -9.67 13.94
CA LYS A 507 2.45 -8.69 14.47
C LYS A 507 2.40 -8.82 16.00
N GLY A 508 2.27 -7.70 16.70
CA GLY A 508 2.28 -7.67 18.18
C GLY A 508 3.69 -7.74 18.79
N ALA A 509 4.75 -7.63 18.00
CA ALA A 509 6.12 -7.68 18.50
C ALA A 509 6.44 -6.56 19.51
N TYR A 510 5.80 -5.39 19.33
CA TYR A 510 5.94 -4.28 20.28
C TYR A 510 5.26 -4.56 21.61
N ASP A 511 4.12 -5.26 21.59
CA ASP A 511 3.40 -5.66 22.82
C ASP A 511 4.20 -6.68 23.62
N VAL A 512 4.85 -7.65 22.95
CA VAL A 512 5.80 -8.58 23.58
C VAL A 512 6.99 -7.82 24.19
N LYS A 513 7.51 -6.80 23.51
CA LYS A 513 8.56 -5.94 24.05
C LYS A 513 8.10 -5.21 25.32
N LEU A 514 6.88 -4.68 25.35
CA LEU A 514 6.32 -4.02 26.52
C LEU A 514 6.15 -5.00 27.70
N ALA A 515 5.68 -6.22 27.44
CA ALA A 515 5.58 -7.26 28.45
C ALA A 515 6.93 -7.57 29.11
N SER A 516 8.03 -7.56 28.34
CA SER A 516 9.39 -7.73 28.87
C SER A 516 9.83 -6.61 29.82
N SER A 517 9.29 -5.40 29.61
CA SER A 517 9.64 -4.21 30.41
C SER A 517 8.83 -4.07 31.70
N ALA A 518 7.65 -4.69 31.74
CA ALA A 518 6.72 -4.61 32.88
C ALA A 518 7.12 -5.51 34.07
N GLY A 519 8.30 -6.17 34.03
CA GLY A 519 8.75 -7.14 35.03
C GLY A 519 7.81 -8.33 35.05
N GLY A 520 8.16 -9.38 34.33
CA GLY A 520 7.28 -10.51 33.99
C GLY A 520 6.40 -10.91 35.15
N ALA A 521 5.08 -10.93 34.94
CA ALA A 521 4.19 -11.70 35.76
C ALA A 521 4.71 -13.15 35.71
N PRO A 522 4.79 -13.86 36.83
CA PRO A 522 5.28 -15.23 36.82
C PRO A 522 4.47 -16.04 35.79
N ALA A 523 5.18 -16.82 34.98
CA ALA A 523 4.63 -17.56 33.83
C ALA A 523 3.55 -18.60 34.24
N HIS A 524 3.27 -18.77 35.50
CA HIS A 524 2.33 -19.74 36.04
C HIS A 524 1.33 -19.09 37.03
N GLY A 525 0.59 -18.11 36.59
CA GLY A 525 -0.55 -17.55 37.31
C GLY A 525 -1.82 -18.31 36.95
N HIS A 526 -2.03 -19.53 37.46
CA HIS A 526 -3.33 -20.21 37.40
C HIS A 526 -4.30 -19.50 38.35
N ALA A 527 -5.08 -18.56 37.80
CA ALA A 527 -6.25 -18.07 38.55
C ALA A 527 -7.32 -19.17 38.49
N HIS A 528 -7.60 -19.76 39.63
CA HIS A 528 -8.70 -20.70 39.91
C HIS A 528 -10.07 -20.05 39.75
#